data_14159800b3580eeb96122e7803c81eaa
#
_entry.id   14159800b3580eeb96122e7803c81eaa
#
_cell.length_a   1.000
_cell.length_b   1.000
_cell.length_c   1.000
_cell.angle_alpha   90.00
_cell.angle_beta   90.00
_cell.angle_gamma   90.00
#
_symmetry.space_group_name_H-M   'P 1'
#
loop_
_entity.id
_entity.type
_entity.pdbx_description
1 polymer ?
#
loop_
_entity_poly.entity_id
_entity_poly.type
_entity_poly.pdbx_seq_one_letter_code
_entity_poly.pdbx_strand_id
1 'polypeptide(L)'
;EATRARGYSIFYMMVNIGAFTGKTIIDPLRNVIGEQAYIYINYFSGAMTIIALLAVILLYKSTHTAGEGKSLREISRGFMKIITNWRLLILILIVTGFWMVQQQLYATMPKYVIRMAGETAKPGWIANVNPFVVVCFVSFITRLMAKRSAITSMNVGMFLIPFSALLMACGNLLGNDIISGMSNITLMMVAGIIVQALAECFISPRYLEYFSLQAPKGEEGMYLGFSHLHSFLSSIFGFGLAGILLTKYCPDPTLFETHAAWEAASANAHYIWYYFAAIGLIAAIALLLFAKITESIDKKKKSSR
;
A
#
# COMPACT_ATOMS: atom_id res chain seq x y z
N GLU A 1 -15.64 18.66 -6.00
CA GLU A 1 -15.09 17.28 -6.06
C GLU A 1 -13.79 17.22 -6.85
N ALA A 2 -13.75 17.64 -8.13
CA ALA A 2 -12.53 17.54 -8.96
C ALA A 2 -11.31 18.27 -8.37
N THR A 3 -11.50 19.42 -7.72
CA THR A 3 -10.43 20.17 -7.06
C THR A 3 -9.89 19.42 -5.84
N ARG A 4 -10.76 18.77 -5.07
CA ARG A 4 -10.39 17.98 -3.89
C ARG A 4 -9.60 16.73 -4.26
N ALA A 5 -10.07 15.98 -5.27
CA ALA A 5 -9.34 14.83 -5.83
C ALA A 5 -7.94 15.22 -6.32
N ARG A 6 -7.81 16.35 -7.00
CA ARG A 6 -6.51 16.89 -7.46
C ARG A 6 -5.59 17.23 -6.28
N GLY A 7 -6.13 17.86 -5.23
CA GLY A 7 -5.37 18.14 -4.01
C GLY A 7 -4.79 16.89 -3.37
N TYR A 8 -5.61 15.84 -3.19
CA TYR A 8 -5.14 14.56 -2.65
C TYR A 8 -4.13 13.86 -3.57
N SER A 9 -4.30 13.96 -4.89
CA SER A 9 -3.33 13.42 -5.86
C SER A 9 -1.95 14.09 -5.73
N ILE A 10 -1.91 15.42 -5.61
CA ILE A 10 -0.65 16.17 -5.43
C ILE A 10 -0.01 15.81 -4.08
N PHE A 11 -0.80 15.78 -3.01
CA PHE A 11 -0.31 15.36 -1.69
C PHE A 11 0.30 13.96 -1.75
N TYR A 12 -0.40 13.01 -2.36
CA TYR A 12 0.05 11.64 -2.49
C TYR A 12 1.32 11.52 -3.35
N MET A 13 1.42 12.31 -4.41
CA MET A 13 2.64 12.42 -5.23
C MET A 13 3.84 12.90 -4.41
N MET A 14 3.67 13.93 -3.57
CA MET A 14 4.74 14.45 -2.71
C MET A 14 5.22 13.42 -1.69
N VAL A 15 4.31 12.67 -1.07
CA VAL A 15 4.65 11.55 -0.18
C VAL A 15 5.51 10.51 -0.91
N ASN A 16 5.15 10.17 -2.15
CA ASN A 16 5.90 9.19 -2.94
C ASN A 16 7.25 9.71 -3.45
N ILE A 17 7.39 11.00 -3.74
CA ILE A 17 8.70 11.61 -4.03
C ILE A 17 9.62 11.45 -2.81
N GLY A 18 9.12 11.75 -1.61
CA GLY A 18 9.88 11.53 -0.37
C GLY A 18 10.26 10.07 -0.14
N ALA A 19 9.32 9.15 -0.35
CA ALA A 19 9.57 7.71 -0.22
C ALA A 19 10.59 7.20 -1.23
N PHE A 20 10.52 7.63 -2.49
CA PHE A 20 11.49 7.29 -3.53
C PHE A 20 12.89 7.80 -3.18
N THR A 21 13.01 9.08 -2.82
CA THR A 21 14.30 9.70 -2.48
C THR A 21 14.92 9.04 -1.26
N GLY A 22 14.13 8.80 -0.20
CA GLY A 22 14.62 8.17 1.02
C GLY A 22 15.12 6.75 0.81
N LYS A 23 14.40 5.93 0.03
CA LYS A 23 14.80 4.53 -0.25
C LYS A 23 16.01 4.44 -1.18
N THR A 24 16.19 5.40 -2.09
CA THR A 24 17.33 5.42 -3.02
C THR A 24 18.67 5.48 -2.30
N ILE A 25 18.72 6.02 -1.08
CA ILE A 25 19.94 6.15 -0.29
C ILE A 25 20.33 4.84 0.41
N ILE A 26 19.38 3.91 0.64
CA ILE A 26 19.58 2.71 1.46
C ILE A 26 20.64 1.78 0.88
N ASP A 27 20.46 1.35 -0.37
CA ASP A 27 21.37 0.37 -0.98
C ASP A 27 22.80 0.91 -1.19
N PRO A 28 23.01 2.15 -1.70
CA PRO A 28 24.35 2.76 -1.72
C PRO A 28 25.03 2.82 -0.35
N LEU A 29 24.28 3.17 0.69
CA LEU A 29 24.83 3.26 2.03
C LEU A 29 25.24 1.88 2.58
N ARG A 30 24.44 0.85 2.35
CA ARG A 30 24.78 -0.54 2.69
C ARG A 30 26.03 -1.02 1.96
N ASN A 31 26.18 -0.69 0.68
CA ASN A 31 27.36 -1.09 -0.10
C ASN A 31 28.66 -0.46 0.40
N VAL A 32 28.61 0.76 0.96
CA VAL A 32 29.80 1.47 1.43
C VAL A 32 30.15 1.11 2.88
N ILE A 33 29.16 0.95 3.75
CA ILE A 33 29.35 0.87 5.23
C ILE A 33 29.06 -0.56 5.76
N GLY A 34 28.47 -1.44 4.94
CA GLY A 34 28.10 -2.80 5.36
C GLY A 34 26.95 -2.82 6.37
N GLU A 35 26.99 -3.75 7.34
CA GLU A 35 25.92 -3.94 8.32
C GLU A 35 25.67 -2.71 9.23
N GLN A 36 26.69 -1.89 9.47
CA GLN A 36 26.53 -0.64 10.24
C GLN A 36 25.66 0.40 9.53
N ALA A 37 25.38 0.22 8.24
CA ALA A 37 24.50 1.11 7.46
C ALA A 37 23.13 1.29 8.11
N TYR A 38 22.59 0.27 8.79
CA TYR A 38 21.29 0.39 9.47
C TYR A 38 21.27 1.48 10.56
N ILE A 39 22.38 1.70 11.28
CA ILE A 39 22.52 2.76 12.28
C ILE A 39 22.46 4.12 11.59
N TYR A 40 23.22 4.29 10.51
CA TYR A 40 23.24 5.56 9.75
C TYR A 40 21.92 5.86 9.04
N ILE A 41 21.21 4.83 8.56
CA ILE A 41 19.86 4.98 8.00
C ILE A 41 18.88 5.52 9.07
N ASN A 42 18.97 5.02 10.31
CA ASN A 42 18.16 5.53 11.42
C ASN A 42 18.52 6.99 11.77
N TYR A 43 19.80 7.35 11.81
CA TYR A 43 20.21 8.75 12.01
C TYR A 43 19.73 9.65 10.87
N PHE A 44 19.83 9.21 9.62
CA PHE A 44 19.30 9.94 8.48
C PHE A 44 17.79 10.14 8.60
N SER A 45 17.05 9.11 8.94
CA SER A 45 15.58 9.18 9.13
C SER A 45 15.22 10.13 10.26
N GLY A 46 15.97 10.09 11.39
CA GLY A 46 15.80 11.03 12.51
C GLY A 46 16.07 12.47 12.10
N ALA A 47 17.16 12.72 11.37
CA ALA A 47 17.50 14.05 10.88
C ALA A 47 16.42 14.60 9.93
N MET A 48 15.92 13.79 8.99
CA MET A 48 14.84 14.18 8.09
C MET A 48 13.54 14.50 8.86
N THR A 49 13.24 13.75 9.92
CA THR A 49 12.09 14.02 10.79
C THR A 49 12.23 15.36 11.53
N ILE A 50 13.43 15.68 12.02
CA ILE A 50 13.71 16.99 12.65
C ILE A 50 13.55 18.13 11.64
N ILE A 51 14.09 17.97 10.43
CA ILE A 51 13.94 18.95 9.35
C ILE A 51 12.45 19.16 9.00
N ALA A 52 11.68 18.09 8.90
CA ALA A 52 10.24 18.16 8.65
C ALA A 52 9.51 18.90 9.79
N LEU A 53 9.87 18.62 11.05
CA LEU A 53 9.30 19.31 12.21
C LEU A 53 9.61 20.82 12.16
N LEU A 54 10.87 21.20 11.89
CA LEU A 54 11.27 22.59 11.75
C LEU A 54 10.53 23.27 10.60
N ALA A 55 10.37 22.60 9.46
CA ALA A 55 9.62 23.12 8.34
C ALA A 55 8.14 23.40 8.72
N VAL A 56 7.51 22.49 9.48
CA VAL A 56 6.14 22.72 9.98
C VAL A 56 6.10 23.91 10.93
N ILE A 57 7.01 24.00 11.90
CA ILE A 57 7.01 25.10 12.88
C ILE A 57 7.26 26.45 12.20
N LEU A 58 8.16 26.52 11.23
CA LEU A 58 8.59 27.78 10.62
C LEU A 58 7.69 28.22 9.45
N LEU A 59 7.18 27.28 8.67
CA LEU A 59 6.48 27.56 7.42
C LEU A 59 4.95 27.43 7.52
N TYR A 60 4.46 26.57 8.44
CA TYR A 60 3.03 26.36 8.56
C TYR A 60 2.38 27.51 9.32
N LYS A 61 1.57 28.28 8.60
CA LYS A 61 0.70 29.31 9.19
C LYS A 61 -0.72 28.78 9.23
N SER A 62 -1.26 28.56 10.43
CA SER A 62 -2.66 28.22 10.59
C SER A 62 -3.53 29.39 10.13
N THR A 63 -4.38 29.16 9.16
CA THR A 63 -5.38 30.16 8.69
C THR A 63 -6.63 30.18 9.58
N HIS A 64 -6.79 29.19 10.43
CA HIS A 64 -7.84 29.14 11.44
C HIS A 64 -7.21 29.41 12.79
N THR A 65 -7.87 30.26 13.61
CA THR A 65 -7.60 30.34 15.05
C THR A 65 -7.55 28.91 15.58
N ALA A 66 -6.44 28.53 16.21
CA ALA A 66 -6.29 27.23 16.83
C ALA A 66 -7.48 27.05 17.77
N GLY A 67 -8.47 26.28 17.34
CA GLY A 67 -9.54 25.85 18.22
C GLY A 67 -8.91 25.07 19.38
N GLU A 68 -9.52 25.12 20.54
CA GLU A 68 -9.15 24.24 21.64
C GLU A 68 -9.04 22.81 21.10
N GLY A 69 -7.90 22.14 21.35
CA GLY A 69 -7.66 20.78 20.87
C GLY A 69 -8.83 19.89 21.28
N LYS A 70 -9.28 19.01 20.38
CA LYS A 70 -10.40 18.11 20.71
C LYS A 70 -10.04 17.25 21.92
N SER A 71 -10.92 17.22 22.91
CA SER A 71 -10.76 16.38 24.08
C SER A 71 -10.78 14.89 23.70
N LEU A 72 -10.16 14.03 24.50
CA LEU A 72 -10.21 12.57 24.30
C LEU A 72 -11.65 12.05 24.18
N ARG A 73 -12.59 12.66 24.89
CA ARG A 73 -14.04 12.34 24.83
C ARG A 73 -14.63 12.67 23.46
N GLU A 74 -14.24 13.78 22.84
CA GLU A 74 -14.68 14.17 21.50
C GLU A 74 -14.07 13.27 20.43
N ILE A 75 -12.79 12.92 20.56
CA ILE A 75 -12.12 11.96 19.69
C ILE A 75 -12.80 10.59 19.77
N SER A 76 -13.05 10.09 20.99
CA SER A 76 -13.77 8.83 21.21
C SER A 76 -15.19 8.85 20.62
N ARG A 77 -15.91 9.97 20.80
CA ARG A 77 -17.25 10.13 20.21
C ARG A 77 -17.21 10.15 18.69
N GLY A 78 -16.21 10.80 18.10
CA GLY A 78 -15.98 10.79 16.66
C GLY A 78 -15.64 9.40 16.13
N PHE A 79 -14.81 8.65 16.83
CA PHE A 79 -14.51 7.25 16.55
C PHE A 79 -15.78 6.39 16.55
N MET A 80 -16.61 6.52 17.57
CA MET A 80 -17.89 5.81 17.64
C MET A 80 -18.82 6.17 16.48
N LYS A 81 -18.88 7.44 16.05
CA LYS A 81 -19.66 7.84 14.87
C LYS A 81 -19.22 7.12 13.58
N ILE A 82 -17.91 6.89 13.43
CA ILE A 82 -17.37 6.24 12.22
C ILE A 82 -17.60 4.73 12.28
N ILE A 83 -17.36 4.09 13.43
CA ILE A 83 -17.62 2.64 13.62
C ILE A 83 -19.10 2.32 13.47
N THR A 84 -19.99 3.18 13.94
CA THR A 84 -21.45 2.99 13.79
C THR A 84 -21.93 3.30 12.37
N ASN A 85 -21.13 3.99 11.56
CA ASN A 85 -21.44 4.18 10.16
C ASN A 85 -21.00 2.94 9.35
N TRP A 86 -21.94 2.02 9.14
CA TRP A 86 -21.67 0.76 8.45
C TRP A 86 -20.99 0.93 7.08
N ARG A 87 -21.29 2.02 6.33
CA ARG A 87 -20.68 2.28 5.01
C ARG A 87 -19.19 2.54 5.13
N LEU A 88 -18.79 3.34 6.12
CA LEU A 88 -17.37 3.66 6.34
C LEU A 88 -16.64 2.45 6.91
N LEU A 89 -17.23 1.75 7.87
CA LEU A 89 -16.63 0.57 8.47
C LEU A 89 -16.40 -0.55 7.44
N ILE A 90 -17.42 -0.89 6.66
CA ILE A 90 -17.29 -1.92 5.61
C ILE A 90 -16.27 -1.51 4.56
N LEU A 91 -16.22 -0.24 4.16
CA LEU A 91 -15.22 0.24 3.22
C LEU A 91 -13.80 0.13 3.78
N ILE A 92 -13.58 0.45 5.06
CA ILE A 92 -12.29 0.24 5.74
C ILE A 92 -11.89 -1.24 5.68
N LEU A 93 -12.80 -2.15 6.03
CA LEU A 93 -12.54 -3.59 6.03
C LEU A 93 -12.20 -4.12 4.63
N ILE A 94 -12.93 -3.67 3.61
CA ILE A 94 -12.65 -4.05 2.21
C ILE A 94 -11.27 -3.55 1.77
N VAL A 95 -10.97 -2.28 2.04
CA VAL A 95 -9.69 -1.67 1.65
C VAL A 95 -8.52 -2.25 2.45
N THR A 96 -8.77 -2.80 3.64
CA THR A 96 -7.77 -3.58 4.38
C THR A 96 -7.25 -4.74 3.53
N GLY A 97 -8.11 -5.45 2.79
CA GLY A 97 -7.68 -6.53 1.88
C GLY A 97 -6.72 -6.06 0.79
N PHE A 98 -6.95 -4.88 0.20
CA PHE A 98 -6.01 -4.26 -0.74
C PHE A 98 -4.65 -4.01 -0.07
N TRP A 99 -4.65 -3.36 1.10
CA TRP A 99 -3.42 -3.02 1.79
C TRP A 99 -2.69 -4.23 2.37
N MET A 100 -3.39 -5.33 2.66
CA MET A 100 -2.72 -6.60 3.01
C MET A 100 -1.82 -7.09 1.87
N VAL A 101 -2.25 -6.95 0.62
CA VAL A 101 -1.43 -7.30 -0.57
C VAL A 101 -0.36 -6.24 -0.81
N GLN A 102 -0.72 -4.95 -0.76
CA GLN A 102 0.19 -3.83 -1.00
C GLN A 102 1.39 -3.83 -0.04
N GLN A 103 1.18 -4.11 1.22
CA GLN A 103 2.25 -4.13 2.23
C GLN A 103 3.21 -5.30 2.08
N GLN A 104 2.92 -6.30 1.22
CA GLN A 104 3.88 -7.37 0.93
C GLN A 104 5.12 -6.88 0.20
N LEU A 105 5.07 -5.69 -0.39
CA LEU A 105 6.24 -4.96 -0.88
C LEU A 105 7.34 -4.80 0.19
N TYR A 106 6.96 -4.76 1.46
CA TYR A 106 7.87 -4.55 2.60
C TYR A 106 8.06 -5.80 3.46
N ALA A 107 7.05 -6.66 3.54
CA ALA A 107 7.07 -7.83 4.41
C ALA A 107 7.62 -9.08 3.71
N THR A 108 7.05 -9.44 2.57
CA THR A 108 7.34 -10.70 1.87
C THR A 108 8.41 -10.52 0.79
N MET A 109 8.26 -9.50 -0.05
CA MET A 109 9.08 -9.32 -1.25
C MET A 109 10.59 -9.30 -0.96
N PRO A 110 11.11 -8.55 0.04
CA PRO A 110 12.55 -8.49 0.27
C PRO A 110 13.14 -9.87 0.62
N LYS A 111 12.47 -10.62 1.49
CA LYS A 111 12.91 -11.97 1.87
C LYS A 111 12.76 -12.97 0.73
N TYR A 112 11.64 -12.87 0.00
CA TYR A 112 11.35 -13.74 -1.13
C TYR A 112 12.41 -13.61 -2.23
N VAL A 113 12.73 -12.38 -2.66
CA VAL A 113 13.70 -12.17 -3.75
C VAL A 113 15.13 -12.54 -3.33
N ILE A 114 15.54 -12.28 -2.09
CA ILE A 114 16.86 -12.69 -1.59
C ILE A 114 16.95 -14.22 -1.57
N ARG A 115 15.94 -14.90 -1.02
CA ARG A 115 15.95 -16.35 -0.92
C ARG A 115 15.86 -17.05 -2.28
N MET A 116 15.02 -16.55 -3.19
CA MET A 116 14.73 -17.21 -4.46
C MET A 116 15.63 -16.75 -5.62
N ALA A 117 16.08 -15.49 -5.65
CA ALA A 117 16.94 -14.91 -6.70
C ALA A 117 18.39 -14.70 -6.24
N GLY A 118 18.70 -14.94 -4.96
CA GLY A 118 20.02 -14.83 -4.37
C GLY A 118 20.37 -13.47 -3.77
N GLU A 119 21.50 -13.42 -3.07
CA GLU A 119 21.99 -12.24 -2.33
C GLU A 119 22.32 -11.04 -3.23
N THR A 120 22.52 -11.27 -4.52
CA THR A 120 22.73 -10.19 -5.51
C THR A 120 21.45 -9.42 -5.83
N ALA A 121 20.29 -9.94 -5.49
CA ALA A 121 19.03 -9.21 -5.60
C ALA A 121 19.07 -7.95 -4.72
N LYS A 122 18.57 -6.84 -5.26
CA LYS A 122 18.56 -5.54 -4.59
C LYS A 122 17.14 -5.16 -4.19
N PRO A 123 16.61 -5.66 -3.07
CA PRO A 123 15.21 -5.45 -2.68
C PRO A 123 14.84 -3.97 -2.54
N GLY A 124 15.78 -3.12 -2.11
CA GLY A 124 15.57 -1.68 -2.01
C GLY A 124 15.26 -1.03 -3.36
N TRP A 125 16.00 -1.39 -4.40
CA TRP A 125 15.74 -0.93 -5.78
C TRP A 125 14.42 -1.46 -6.33
N ILE A 126 14.13 -2.75 -6.08
CA ILE A 126 12.85 -3.36 -6.48
C ILE A 126 11.69 -2.63 -5.80
N ALA A 127 11.79 -2.34 -4.50
CA ALA A 127 10.77 -1.60 -3.76
C ALA A 127 10.60 -0.16 -4.25
N ASN A 128 11.65 0.45 -4.81
CA ASN A 128 11.60 1.82 -5.35
C ASN A 128 10.81 1.94 -6.65
N VAL A 129 10.55 0.85 -7.34
CA VAL A 129 9.68 0.84 -8.53
C VAL A 129 8.28 1.36 -8.17
N ASN A 130 7.74 0.99 -7.00
CA ASN A 130 6.41 1.45 -6.58
C ASN A 130 6.29 2.98 -6.48
N PRO A 131 7.05 3.70 -5.63
CA PRO A 131 6.92 5.14 -5.53
C PRO A 131 7.29 5.87 -6.82
N PHE A 132 8.21 5.34 -7.63
CA PHE A 132 8.54 5.89 -8.94
C PHE A 132 7.31 5.87 -9.87
N VAL A 133 6.66 4.73 -10.01
CA VAL A 133 5.45 4.59 -10.85
C VAL A 133 4.32 5.49 -10.30
N VAL A 134 4.13 5.55 -8.99
CA VAL A 134 3.10 6.42 -8.40
C VAL A 134 3.37 7.88 -8.72
N VAL A 135 4.60 8.38 -8.59
CA VAL A 135 4.95 9.77 -8.94
C VAL A 135 4.64 10.05 -10.41
N CYS A 136 4.98 9.15 -11.31
CA CYS A 136 4.74 9.33 -12.75
C CYS A 136 3.26 9.32 -13.12
N PHE A 137 2.45 8.47 -12.50
CA PHE A 137 1.12 8.15 -13.00
C PHE A 137 -0.04 8.64 -12.14
N VAL A 138 0.14 8.95 -10.86
CA VAL A 138 -0.98 9.29 -9.97
C VAL A 138 -1.78 10.51 -10.45
N SER A 139 -1.12 11.57 -10.92
CA SER A 139 -1.81 12.76 -11.44
C SER A 139 -2.52 12.50 -12.75
N PHE A 140 -1.95 11.67 -13.62
CA PHE A 140 -2.56 11.26 -14.89
C PHE A 140 -3.82 10.42 -14.63
N ILE A 141 -3.72 9.39 -13.79
CA ILE A 141 -4.84 8.51 -13.44
C ILE A 141 -5.96 9.30 -12.74
N THR A 142 -5.61 10.22 -11.83
CA THR A 142 -6.61 11.07 -11.18
C THR A 142 -7.38 11.94 -12.19
N ARG A 143 -6.71 12.47 -13.20
CA ARG A 143 -7.37 13.22 -14.30
C ARG A 143 -8.25 12.32 -15.17
N LEU A 144 -7.77 11.13 -15.52
CA LEU A 144 -8.52 10.12 -16.27
C LEU A 144 -9.84 9.75 -15.58
N MET A 145 -9.77 9.61 -14.25
CA MET A 145 -10.92 9.25 -13.42
C MET A 145 -11.72 10.46 -12.88
N ALA A 146 -11.41 11.70 -13.28
CA ALA A 146 -12.02 12.92 -12.74
C ALA A 146 -13.54 12.99 -12.89
N LYS A 147 -14.08 12.38 -13.97
CA LYS A 147 -15.53 12.33 -14.25
C LYS A 147 -16.24 11.10 -13.63
N ARG A 148 -15.52 10.24 -12.95
CA ARG A 148 -16.04 9.03 -12.31
C ARG A 148 -16.12 9.20 -10.81
N SER A 149 -17.02 8.45 -10.17
CA SER A 149 -17.10 8.45 -8.70
C SER A 149 -15.83 7.87 -8.06
N ALA A 150 -15.55 8.25 -6.81
CA ALA A 150 -14.43 7.71 -6.06
C ALA A 150 -14.45 6.17 -6.00
N ILE A 151 -15.63 5.59 -5.72
CA ILE A 151 -15.80 4.13 -5.66
C ILE A 151 -15.56 3.46 -7.03
N THR A 152 -15.96 4.09 -8.14
CA THR A 152 -15.67 3.55 -9.48
C THR A 152 -14.18 3.46 -9.75
N SER A 153 -13.42 4.52 -9.38
CA SER A 153 -11.97 4.51 -9.51
C SER A 153 -11.34 3.41 -8.64
N MET A 154 -11.77 3.33 -7.38
CA MET A 154 -11.27 2.30 -6.45
C MET A 154 -11.55 0.88 -6.94
N ASN A 155 -12.71 0.62 -7.57
CA ASN A 155 -13.01 -0.69 -8.15
C ASN A 155 -11.99 -1.08 -9.23
N VAL A 156 -11.61 -0.15 -10.12
CA VAL A 156 -10.58 -0.43 -11.14
C VAL A 156 -9.27 -0.84 -10.48
N GLY A 157 -8.79 -0.07 -9.49
CA GLY A 157 -7.56 -0.39 -8.78
C GLY A 157 -7.63 -1.72 -8.03
N MET A 158 -8.79 -2.03 -7.40
CA MET A 158 -8.98 -3.30 -6.68
C MET A 158 -8.83 -4.51 -7.58
N PHE A 159 -9.31 -4.47 -8.83
CA PHE A 159 -9.14 -5.58 -9.77
C PHE A 159 -7.71 -5.72 -10.31
N LEU A 160 -6.89 -4.68 -10.27
CA LEU A 160 -5.49 -4.77 -10.64
C LEU A 160 -4.64 -5.52 -9.59
N ILE A 161 -5.03 -5.47 -8.31
CA ILE A 161 -4.24 -6.06 -7.21
C ILE A 161 -4.08 -7.58 -7.31
N PRO A 162 -5.13 -8.40 -7.49
CA PRO A 162 -4.93 -9.83 -7.65
C PRO A 162 -4.08 -10.17 -8.88
N PHE A 163 -4.23 -9.41 -9.97
CA PHE A 163 -3.40 -9.57 -11.15
C PHE A 163 -1.92 -9.26 -10.89
N SER A 164 -1.61 -8.24 -10.09
CA SER A 164 -0.23 -7.94 -9.69
C SER A 164 0.41 -9.10 -8.92
N ALA A 165 -0.31 -9.70 -7.98
CA ALA A 165 0.18 -10.84 -7.21
C ALA A 165 0.36 -12.08 -8.09
N LEU A 166 -0.51 -12.33 -9.06
CA LEU A 166 -0.34 -13.41 -10.03
C LEU A 166 0.90 -13.23 -10.91
N LEU A 167 1.22 -11.99 -11.33
CA LEU A 167 2.48 -11.70 -12.03
C LEU A 167 3.68 -12.05 -11.16
N MET A 168 3.66 -11.71 -9.86
CA MET A 168 4.74 -12.06 -8.94
C MET A 168 4.91 -13.58 -8.79
N ALA A 169 3.81 -14.34 -8.82
CA ALA A 169 3.84 -15.79 -8.80
C ALA A 169 4.50 -16.39 -10.05
N CYS A 170 4.31 -15.76 -11.23
CA CYS A 170 4.85 -16.26 -12.50
C CYS A 170 6.38 -16.35 -12.49
N GLY A 171 7.08 -15.53 -11.70
CA GLY A 171 8.54 -15.57 -11.64
C GLY A 171 9.10 -16.94 -11.28
N ASN A 172 8.49 -17.60 -10.31
CA ASN A 172 8.92 -18.95 -9.89
C ASN A 172 8.51 -20.05 -10.90
N LEU A 173 7.45 -19.83 -11.66
CA LEU A 173 6.94 -20.78 -12.65
C LEU A 173 7.74 -20.76 -13.98
N LEU A 174 8.38 -19.62 -14.29
CA LEU A 174 9.18 -19.43 -15.49
C LEU A 174 10.60 -20.00 -15.37
N GLY A 175 10.95 -20.53 -14.19
CA GLY A 175 12.30 -21.03 -13.92
C GLY A 175 13.33 -19.95 -13.62
N ASN A 176 14.59 -20.38 -13.45
CA ASN A 176 15.67 -19.47 -13.03
C ASN A 176 16.45 -18.85 -14.20
N ASP A 177 15.89 -18.79 -15.40
CA ASP A 177 16.55 -18.19 -16.55
C ASP A 177 16.81 -16.69 -16.30
N ILE A 178 17.92 -16.22 -16.84
CA ILE A 178 18.31 -14.80 -16.75
C ILE A 178 17.96 -14.11 -18.05
N ILE A 179 16.98 -13.19 -17.99
CA ILE A 179 16.61 -12.31 -19.12
C ILE A 179 17.20 -10.93 -18.86
N SER A 180 18.01 -10.43 -19.79
CA SER A 180 18.61 -9.09 -19.69
C SER A 180 19.39 -8.85 -18.38
N GLY A 181 20.03 -9.88 -17.83
CA GLY A 181 20.83 -9.79 -16.60
C GLY A 181 20.03 -9.84 -15.29
N MET A 182 18.72 -10.05 -15.35
CA MET A 182 17.87 -10.26 -14.18
C MET A 182 17.23 -11.65 -14.21
N SER A 183 17.09 -12.26 -13.02
CA SER A 183 16.33 -13.51 -12.88
C SER A 183 14.84 -13.28 -13.22
N ASN A 184 14.17 -14.31 -13.75
CA ASN A 184 12.74 -14.27 -14.02
C ASN A 184 11.94 -13.90 -12.77
N ILE A 185 12.38 -14.32 -11.58
CA ILE A 185 11.76 -13.96 -10.30
C ILE A 185 11.81 -12.44 -10.09
N THR A 186 12.97 -11.83 -10.26
CA THR A 186 13.12 -10.37 -10.13
C THR A 186 12.30 -9.61 -11.17
N LEU A 187 12.34 -10.07 -12.43
CA LEU A 187 11.61 -9.44 -13.53
C LEU A 187 10.09 -9.45 -13.28
N MET A 188 9.54 -10.60 -12.93
CA MET A 188 8.11 -10.73 -12.67
C MET A 188 7.69 -10.03 -11.38
N MET A 189 8.58 -9.96 -10.39
CA MET A 189 8.37 -9.15 -9.19
C MET A 189 8.24 -7.66 -9.55
N VAL A 190 9.15 -7.12 -10.35
CA VAL A 190 9.10 -5.73 -10.84
C VAL A 190 7.82 -5.48 -11.65
N ALA A 191 7.46 -6.39 -12.56
CA ALA A 191 6.22 -6.29 -13.33
C ALA A 191 4.97 -6.26 -12.41
N GLY A 192 4.91 -7.14 -11.43
CA GLY A 192 3.84 -7.15 -10.44
C GLY A 192 3.78 -5.85 -9.64
N ILE A 193 4.92 -5.32 -9.19
CA ILE A 193 5.01 -4.05 -8.45
C ILE A 193 4.54 -2.86 -9.31
N ILE A 194 4.84 -2.84 -10.60
CA ILE A 194 4.32 -1.80 -11.52
C ILE A 194 2.80 -1.82 -11.53
N VAL A 195 2.18 -2.98 -11.72
CA VAL A 195 0.71 -3.12 -11.72
C VAL A 195 0.15 -2.75 -10.34
N GLN A 196 0.80 -3.14 -9.26
CA GLN A 196 0.44 -2.80 -7.89
C GLN A 196 0.46 -1.29 -7.65
N ALA A 197 1.49 -0.59 -8.12
CA ALA A 197 1.61 0.86 -8.03
C ALA A 197 0.54 1.59 -8.86
N LEU A 198 0.20 1.07 -10.05
CA LEU A 198 -0.92 1.59 -10.83
C LEU A 198 -2.24 1.41 -10.09
N ALA A 199 -2.49 0.25 -9.48
CA ALA A 199 -3.68 0.01 -8.64
C ALA A 199 -3.78 1.03 -7.50
N GLU A 200 -2.67 1.31 -6.85
CA GLU A 200 -2.56 2.30 -5.77
C GLU A 200 -2.91 3.71 -6.24
N CYS A 201 -2.51 4.11 -7.44
CA CYS A 201 -2.89 5.39 -8.05
C CYS A 201 -4.40 5.56 -8.25
N PHE A 202 -5.12 4.46 -8.53
CA PHE A 202 -6.59 4.48 -8.63
C PHE A 202 -7.29 4.55 -7.27
N ILE A 203 -6.69 4.00 -6.22
CA ILE A 203 -7.33 3.81 -4.91
C ILE A 203 -7.01 4.95 -3.95
N SER A 204 -5.73 5.22 -3.69
CA SER A 204 -5.32 6.01 -2.53
C SER A 204 -5.85 7.45 -2.53
N PRO A 205 -5.73 8.25 -3.61
CA PRO A 205 -6.30 9.61 -3.62
C PRO A 205 -7.83 9.60 -3.51
N ARG A 206 -8.48 8.63 -4.13
CA ARG A 206 -9.94 8.52 -4.17
C ARG A 206 -10.54 8.02 -2.86
N TYR A 207 -9.82 7.17 -2.15
CA TYR A 207 -10.18 6.73 -0.82
C TYR A 207 -10.17 7.89 0.18
N LEU A 208 -9.12 8.71 0.17
CA LEU A 208 -9.04 9.91 1.01
C LEU A 208 -10.12 10.92 0.65
N GLU A 209 -10.37 11.14 -0.64
CA GLU A 209 -11.47 11.99 -1.11
C GLU A 209 -12.81 11.50 -0.59
N TYR A 210 -13.11 10.20 -0.69
CA TYR A 210 -14.36 9.62 -0.23
C TYR A 210 -14.60 9.89 1.26
N PHE A 211 -13.59 9.62 2.12
CA PHE A 211 -13.70 9.88 3.57
C PHE A 211 -13.87 11.36 3.88
N SER A 212 -13.13 12.22 3.21
CA SER A 212 -13.24 13.66 3.36
C SER A 212 -14.63 14.19 2.98
N LEU A 213 -15.29 13.62 1.97
CA LEU A 213 -16.64 13.99 1.53
C LEU A 213 -17.74 13.51 2.49
N GLN A 214 -17.48 12.43 3.25
CA GLN A 214 -18.43 11.91 4.25
C GLN A 214 -18.35 12.65 5.59
N ALA A 215 -17.30 13.43 5.79
CA ALA A 215 -17.08 14.16 7.04
C ALA A 215 -18.02 15.37 7.18
N PRO A 216 -18.60 15.61 8.37
CA PRO A 216 -19.20 16.89 8.69
C PRO A 216 -18.18 18.03 8.58
N LYS A 217 -18.65 19.26 8.31
CA LYS A 217 -17.76 20.43 8.27
C LYS A 217 -16.95 20.59 9.56
N GLY A 218 -15.63 20.68 9.45
CA GLY A 218 -14.70 20.79 10.58
C GLY A 218 -14.30 19.46 11.23
N GLU A 219 -14.83 18.34 10.76
CA GLU A 219 -14.44 17.00 11.22
C GLU A 219 -13.58 16.22 10.18
N GLU A 220 -13.22 16.85 9.04
CA GLU A 220 -12.53 16.20 7.93
C GLU A 220 -11.21 15.54 8.35
N GLY A 221 -10.42 16.22 9.18
CA GLY A 221 -9.15 15.67 9.69
C GLY A 221 -9.34 14.43 10.55
N MET A 222 -10.39 14.38 11.35
CA MET A 222 -10.73 13.21 12.17
C MET A 222 -11.14 12.02 11.27
N TYR A 223 -12.00 12.24 10.27
CA TYR A 223 -12.42 11.19 9.34
C TYR A 223 -11.23 10.66 8.52
N LEU A 224 -10.33 11.53 8.07
CA LEU A 224 -9.09 11.14 7.40
C LEU A 224 -8.16 10.35 8.33
N GLY A 225 -8.02 10.73 9.59
CA GLY A 225 -7.25 9.98 10.58
C GLY A 225 -7.80 8.55 10.77
N PHE A 226 -9.11 8.41 10.93
CA PHE A 226 -9.75 7.09 11.07
C PHE A 226 -9.77 6.29 9.77
N SER A 227 -9.72 6.91 8.61
CA SER A 227 -9.58 6.18 7.35
C SER A 227 -8.33 5.30 7.34
N HIS A 228 -7.26 5.71 8.02
CA HIS A 228 -6.03 4.92 8.14
C HIS A 228 -6.11 3.68 9.04
N LEU A 229 -7.28 3.40 9.65
CA LEU A 229 -7.49 2.17 10.41
C LEU A 229 -7.25 0.91 9.55
N HIS A 230 -7.47 1.01 8.23
CA HIS A 230 -7.12 -0.05 7.29
C HIS A 230 -5.62 -0.41 7.34
N SER A 231 -4.74 0.57 7.51
CA SER A 231 -3.29 0.31 7.60
C SER A 231 -2.92 -0.49 8.85
N PHE A 232 -3.55 -0.15 9.99
CA PHE A 232 -3.37 -0.91 11.23
C PHE A 232 -3.83 -2.37 11.06
N LEU A 233 -5.03 -2.58 10.55
CA LEU A 233 -5.58 -3.92 10.34
C LEU A 233 -4.75 -4.73 9.33
N SER A 234 -4.36 -4.11 8.22
CA SER A 234 -3.56 -4.78 7.18
C SER A 234 -2.14 -5.12 7.67
N SER A 235 -1.56 -4.31 8.58
CA SER A 235 -0.28 -4.63 9.18
C SER A 235 -0.37 -5.87 10.08
N ILE A 236 -1.38 -5.93 10.95
CA ILE A 236 -1.56 -7.09 11.84
C ILE A 236 -1.81 -8.37 11.02
N PHE A 237 -2.83 -8.35 10.18
CA PHE A 237 -3.23 -9.54 9.44
C PHE A 237 -2.28 -9.87 8.28
N GLY A 238 -1.83 -8.84 7.54
CA GLY A 238 -0.95 -9.01 6.39
C GLY A 238 0.46 -9.48 6.76
N PHE A 239 1.09 -8.88 7.78
CA PHE A 239 2.43 -9.29 8.22
C PHE A 239 2.39 -10.60 8.99
N GLY A 240 1.34 -10.86 9.79
CA GLY A 240 1.14 -12.15 10.45
C GLY A 240 1.03 -13.28 9.43
N LEU A 241 0.18 -13.09 8.41
CA LEU A 241 0.03 -14.07 7.33
C LEU A 241 1.34 -14.23 6.52
N ALA A 242 2.04 -13.13 6.23
CA ALA A 242 3.33 -13.16 5.54
C ALA A 242 4.37 -14.04 6.26
N GLY A 243 4.45 -13.90 7.59
CA GLY A 243 5.34 -14.73 8.40
C GLY A 243 5.04 -16.23 8.27
N ILE A 244 3.76 -16.59 8.39
CA ILE A 244 3.29 -17.99 8.26
C ILE A 244 3.59 -18.52 6.85
N LEU A 245 3.25 -17.76 5.80
CA LEU A 245 3.45 -18.21 4.43
C LEU A 245 4.93 -18.30 4.04
N LEU A 246 5.77 -17.34 4.48
CA LEU A 246 7.21 -17.41 4.26
C LEU A 246 7.83 -18.62 4.94
N THR A 247 7.49 -18.89 6.21
CA THR A 247 7.98 -20.06 6.91
C THR A 247 7.59 -21.36 6.23
N LYS A 248 6.38 -21.43 5.68
CA LYS A 248 5.84 -22.64 5.05
C LYS A 248 6.35 -22.87 3.63
N TYR A 249 6.41 -21.84 2.80
CA TYR A 249 6.63 -21.97 1.35
C TYR A 249 7.94 -21.38 0.83
N CYS A 250 8.59 -20.52 1.61
CA CYS A 250 9.88 -19.92 1.27
C CYS A 250 10.73 -19.81 2.56
N PRO A 251 11.05 -20.96 3.20
CA PRO A 251 11.79 -20.99 4.47
C PRO A 251 13.19 -20.40 4.29
N ASP A 252 13.85 -20.09 5.42
CA ASP A 252 15.20 -19.56 5.41
C ASP A 252 16.17 -20.65 4.97
N PRO A 253 17.05 -20.40 3.96
CA PRO A 253 18.04 -21.38 3.52
C PRO A 253 18.98 -21.88 4.64
N THR A 254 19.26 -21.02 5.62
CA THR A 254 20.15 -21.37 6.75
C THR A 254 19.61 -22.45 7.69
N LEU A 255 18.32 -22.79 7.57
CA LEU A 255 17.69 -23.84 8.36
C LEU A 255 17.90 -25.27 7.78
N PHE A 256 18.54 -25.34 6.61
CA PHE A 256 18.70 -26.60 5.88
C PHE A 256 20.19 -26.99 5.78
N GLU A 257 20.48 -28.27 5.94
CA GLU A 257 21.86 -28.79 5.84
C GLU A 257 22.40 -28.78 4.39
N THR A 258 21.51 -28.90 3.40
CA THR A 258 21.87 -28.89 1.98
C THR A 258 20.98 -27.98 1.16
N HIS A 259 21.54 -27.37 0.10
CA HIS A 259 20.80 -26.55 -0.83
C HIS A 259 19.64 -27.31 -1.49
N ALA A 260 19.85 -28.58 -1.86
CA ALA A 260 18.82 -29.43 -2.45
C ALA A 260 17.60 -29.63 -1.53
N ALA A 261 17.83 -29.78 -0.21
CA ALA A 261 16.73 -29.88 0.76
C ALA A 261 15.93 -28.58 0.85
N TRP A 262 16.61 -27.43 0.79
CA TRP A 262 15.95 -26.13 0.76
C TRP A 262 15.18 -25.91 -0.55
N GLU A 263 15.75 -26.25 -1.71
CA GLU A 263 15.05 -26.17 -3.00
C GLU A 263 13.76 -26.99 -3.00
N ALA A 264 13.79 -28.21 -2.48
CA ALA A 264 12.61 -29.05 -2.33
C ALA A 264 11.53 -28.39 -1.42
N ALA A 265 11.96 -27.79 -0.31
CA ALA A 265 11.06 -27.11 0.61
C ALA A 265 10.47 -25.81 0.04
N SER A 266 11.20 -25.12 -0.84
CA SER A 266 10.80 -23.84 -1.48
C SER A 266 10.22 -24.00 -2.89
N ALA A 267 10.07 -25.21 -3.40
CA ALA A 267 9.53 -25.50 -4.73
C ALA A 267 8.16 -24.81 -5.01
N ASN A 268 7.35 -24.67 -3.97
CA ASN A 268 6.04 -24.03 -4.04
C ASN A 268 6.03 -22.58 -3.48
N ALA A 269 7.14 -21.87 -3.50
CA ALA A 269 7.25 -20.51 -2.97
C ALA A 269 6.24 -19.54 -3.63
N HIS A 270 5.90 -19.74 -4.90
CA HIS A 270 4.90 -18.98 -5.63
C HIS A 270 3.49 -19.04 -5.02
N TYR A 271 3.17 -20.05 -4.21
CA TYR A 271 1.87 -20.14 -3.52
C TYR A 271 1.63 -18.97 -2.57
N ILE A 272 2.67 -18.34 -2.04
CA ILE A 272 2.56 -17.12 -1.24
C ILE A 272 1.76 -16.06 -2.01
N TRP A 273 2.10 -15.87 -3.27
CA TRP A 273 1.45 -14.87 -4.12
C TRP A 273 0.03 -15.26 -4.53
N TYR A 274 -0.28 -16.56 -4.64
CA TYR A 274 -1.65 -17.03 -4.85
C TYR A 274 -2.55 -16.74 -3.66
N TYR A 275 -2.08 -16.88 -2.43
CA TYR A 275 -2.84 -16.46 -1.25
C TYR A 275 -3.14 -14.97 -1.27
N PHE A 276 -2.15 -14.13 -1.59
CA PHE A 276 -2.35 -12.70 -1.69
C PHE A 276 -3.22 -12.31 -2.88
N ALA A 277 -3.14 -13.00 -4.02
CA ALA A 277 -4.06 -12.82 -5.14
C ALA A 277 -5.51 -13.16 -4.75
N ALA A 278 -5.73 -14.23 -4.01
CA ALA A 278 -7.05 -14.61 -3.52
C ALA A 278 -7.64 -13.54 -2.57
N ILE A 279 -6.84 -13.01 -1.63
CA ILE A 279 -7.25 -11.92 -0.74
C ILE A 279 -7.62 -10.67 -1.56
N GLY A 280 -6.78 -10.28 -2.51
CA GLY A 280 -7.03 -9.15 -3.41
C GLY A 280 -8.32 -9.33 -4.23
N LEU A 281 -8.57 -10.53 -4.75
CA LEU A 281 -9.78 -10.86 -5.50
C LEU A 281 -11.04 -10.78 -4.63
N ILE A 282 -10.99 -11.34 -3.43
CA ILE A 282 -12.09 -11.25 -2.46
C ILE A 282 -12.40 -9.78 -2.13
N ALA A 283 -11.38 -8.98 -1.88
CA ALA A 283 -11.54 -7.55 -1.62
C ALA A 283 -12.13 -6.80 -2.83
N ALA A 284 -11.70 -7.13 -4.06
CA ALA A 284 -12.22 -6.53 -5.28
C ALA A 284 -13.72 -6.86 -5.49
N ILE A 285 -14.10 -8.12 -5.31
CA ILE A 285 -15.50 -8.55 -5.39
C ILE A 285 -16.33 -7.87 -4.28
N ALA A 286 -15.81 -7.80 -3.05
CA ALA A 286 -16.48 -7.15 -1.94
C ALA A 286 -16.72 -5.66 -2.22
N LEU A 287 -15.76 -4.94 -2.80
CA LEU A 287 -15.94 -3.52 -3.17
C LEU A 287 -16.98 -3.35 -4.28
N LEU A 288 -17.00 -4.24 -5.28
CA LEU A 288 -17.99 -4.21 -6.34
C LEU A 288 -19.40 -4.40 -5.78
N LEU A 289 -19.58 -5.37 -4.88
CA LEU A 289 -20.85 -5.62 -4.21
C LEU A 289 -21.27 -4.44 -3.33
N PHE A 290 -20.35 -3.89 -2.56
CA PHE A 290 -20.57 -2.69 -1.76
C PHE A 290 -21.05 -1.51 -2.61
N ALA A 291 -20.42 -1.27 -3.76
CA ALA A 291 -20.82 -0.22 -4.69
C ALA A 291 -22.26 -0.40 -5.18
N LYS A 292 -22.64 -1.61 -5.62
CA LYS A 292 -23.98 -1.92 -6.09
C LYS A 292 -25.06 -1.78 -5.00
N ILE A 293 -24.75 -2.26 -3.78
CA ILE A 293 -25.68 -2.20 -2.65
C ILE A 293 -25.92 -0.73 -2.24
N THR A 294 -24.86 0.05 -2.09
CA THR A 294 -24.97 1.47 -1.70
C THR A 294 -25.71 2.28 -2.75
N GLU A 295 -25.46 2.05 -4.04
CA GLU A 295 -26.19 2.71 -5.12
C GLU A 295 -27.69 2.37 -5.11
N SER A 296 -28.04 1.09 -4.88
CA SER A 296 -29.43 0.64 -4.80
C SER A 296 -30.18 1.29 -3.63
N ILE A 297 -29.53 1.37 -2.46
CA ILE A 297 -30.10 2.04 -1.27
C ILE A 297 -30.35 3.51 -1.54
N ASP A 298 -29.36 4.20 -2.17
CA ASP A 298 -29.48 5.64 -2.43
C ASP A 298 -30.54 5.96 -3.49
N LYS A 299 -30.73 5.10 -4.51
CA LYS A 299 -31.84 5.20 -5.49
C LYS A 299 -33.21 5.05 -4.81
N LYS A 300 -33.40 4.05 -3.96
CA LYS A 300 -34.65 3.85 -3.21
C LYS A 300 -34.98 5.05 -2.32
N LYS A 301 -33.98 5.64 -1.64
CA LYS A 301 -34.15 6.80 -0.77
C LYS A 301 -34.53 8.08 -1.53
N LYS A 302 -34.09 8.22 -2.80
CA LYS A 302 -34.47 9.32 -3.68
C LYS A 302 -35.89 9.16 -4.25
N SER A 303 -36.34 7.93 -4.50
CA SER A 303 -37.67 7.62 -5.01
C SER A 303 -38.78 7.74 -3.94
N SER A 304 -38.42 7.70 -2.66
CA SER A 304 -39.35 7.83 -1.51
C SER A 304 -39.46 9.24 -0.95
N ARG A 305 -38.78 10.22 -1.55
CA ARG A 305 -38.89 11.66 -1.27
C ARG A 305 -39.53 12.41 -2.42
#